data_a2aaa39858049b3bdddd7b1ab1d706aa
#
_entry.id   a2aaa39858049b3bdddd7b1ab1d706aa
#
_cell.length_a   1.000
_cell.length_b   1.000
_cell.length_c   1.000
_cell.angle_alpha   90.00
_cell.angle_beta   90.00
_cell.angle_gamma   90.00
#
_symmetry.space_group_name_H-M   'P 1'
#
loop_
_entity.id
_entity.type
_entity.pdbx_description
1 polymer ?
#
loop_
_entity_poly.entity_id
_entity_poly.type
_entity_poly.pdbx_seq_one_letter_code
_entity_poly.pdbx_strand_id
1 'polypeptide(L)'
;IDRSRGLGDVYKRQVLNRFFPAGFYYKTFMWPKSFWMKIYEPFIRKAAGMGKAPLLPDPDRYEHNYEHCDVLVVGSGPSGLASALAAAKNGARVILAEDKPNFGGSLLTDEVTIGNMSGKEWASDTISQLKSMPNVILKKRSQVFGYYDHNMTVMIERVSDHIENPSKYTPRPVSYTHLTLPTIE
;
A
#
# COMPACT_ATOMS: atom_id res chain seq x y z
N ILE A 1 8.70 -15.26 12.83
CA ILE A 1 7.68 -14.54 13.62
C ILE A 1 6.88 -15.57 14.36
N ASP A 2 7.03 -15.60 15.66
CA ASP A 2 6.37 -16.58 16.55
C ASP A 2 4.85 -16.32 16.58
N ARG A 3 4.09 -17.07 15.77
CA ARG A 3 2.62 -17.01 15.72
C ARG A 3 1.94 -17.47 17.02
N SER A 4 2.67 -18.12 17.93
CA SER A 4 2.10 -18.65 19.17
C SER A 4 1.80 -17.55 20.21
N ARG A 5 2.50 -16.42 20.16
CA ARG A 5 2.27 -15.29 21.08
C ARG A 5 0.94 -14.57 20.86
N GLY A 6 0.44 -14.51 19.64
CA GLY A 6 -0.81 -13.81 19.32
C GLY A 6 -2.07 -14.47 19.90
N LEU A 7 -2.14 -15.80 19.87
CA LEU A 7 -3.31 -16.56 20.36
C LEU A 7 -3.44 -16.50 21.88
N GLY A 8 -2.31 -16.64 22.63
CA GLY A 8 -2.33 -16.55 24.08
C GLY A 8 -2.79 -15.20 24.61
N ASP A 9 -2.45 -14.12 23.92
CA ASP A 9 -2.85 -12.75 24.29
C ASP A 9 -4.33 -12.47 24.00
N VAL A 10 -4.90 -13.09 22.98
CA VAL A 10 -6.34 -13.00 22.67
C VAL A 10 -7.16 -13.66 23.76
N TYR A 11 -6.77 -14.86 24.22
CA TYR A 11 -7.49 -15.54 25.31
C TYR A 11 -7.40 -14.79 26.64
N LYS A 12 -6.24 -14.25 26.99
CA LYS A 12 -6.07 -13.41 28.19
C LYS A 12 -6.95 -12.15 28.14
N ARG A 13 -7.10 -11.55 26.96
CA ARG A 13 -7.96 -10.38 26.76
C ARG A 13 -9.45 -10.73 26.85
N GLN A 14 -9.86 -11.94 26.45
CA GLN A 14 -11.25 -12.40 26.60
C GLN A 14 -11.70 -12.49 28.07
N VAL A 15 -10.81 -12.92 28.96
CA VAL A 15 -11.11 -12.94 30.42
C VAL A 15 -11.31 -11.52 30.97
N LEU A 16 -10.56 -10.55 30.44
CA LEU A 16 -10.67 -9.14 30.81
C LEU A 16 -11.89 -8.44 30.17
N ASN A 17 -12.51 -9.02 29.15
CA ASN A 17 -13.65 -8.43 28.46
C ASN A 17 -14.85 -8.16 29.41
N ARG A 18 -14.99 -8.94 30.49
CA ARG A 18 -16.01 -8.73 31.52
C ARG A 18 -15.82 -7.41 32.29
N PHE A 19 -14.60 -6.87 32.33
CA PHE A 19 -14.26 -5.60 32.96
C PHE A 19 -14.34 -4.40 32.02
N PHE A 20 -14.54 -4.66 30.72
CA PHE A 20 -14.61 -3.62 29.69
C PHE A 20 -15.99 -3.62 29.03
N PRO A 21 -17.04 -3.08 29.69
CA PRO A 21 -18.35 -2.95 29.07
C PRO A 21 -18.29 -1.99 27.87
N ALA A 22 -19.30 -2.05 27.01
CA ALA A 22 -19.42 -1.14 25.87
C ALA A 22 -19.24 0.33 26.33
N GLY A 23 -18.39 1.06 25.62
CA GLY A 23 -18.05 2.44 25.97
C GLY A 23 -17.07 2.59 27.14
N PHE A 24 -16.39 1.52 27.60
CA PHE A 24 -15.41 1.57 28.68
C PHE A 24 -14.33 2.63 28.47
N TYR A 25 -13.92 2.84 27.22
CA TYR A 25 -12.93 3.82 26.82
C TYR A 25 -13.28 5.22 27.30
N TYR A 26 -14.54 5.62 27.10
CA TYR A 26 -15.06 6.93 27.51
C TYR A 26 -15.36 7.02 29.01
N LYS A 27 -15.55 5.91 29.70
CA LYS A 27 -15.92 5.86 31.13
C LYS A 27 -14.68 5.67 32.03
N THR A 28 -13.83 4.72 31.66
CA THR A 28 -12.74 4.26 32.55
C THR A 28 -11.51 5.15 32.44
N PHE A 29 -11.18 5.66 31.24
CA PHE A 29 -9.94 6.41 31.01
C PHE A 29 -10.10 7.93 30.97
N MET A 30 -11.31 8.44 31.24
CA MET A 30 -11.58 9.89 31.19
C MET A 30 -11.28 10.60 32.52
N TRP A 31 -11.14 9.89 33.60
CA TRP A 31 -10.91 10.49 34.91
C TRP A 31 -9.77 9.81 35.67
N PRO A 32 -8.84 10.58 36.28
CA PRO A 32 -8.65 12.02 36.08
C PRO A 32 -7.99 12.32 34.71
N LYS A 33 -8.35 13.43 34.08
CA LYS A 33 -7.85 13.83 32.74
C LYS A 33 -6.32 13.88 32.66
N SER A 34 -5.65 14.29 33.75
CA SER A 34 -4.18 14.36 33.83
C SER A 34 -3.48 13.00 33.69
N PHE A 35 -4.20 11.89 33.92
CA PHE A 35 -3.62 10.55 33.83
C PHE A 35 -3.61 10.02 32.41
N TRP A 36 -4.39 10.63 31.50
CA TRP A 36 -4.46 10.16 30.12
C TRP A 36 -3.07 10.05 29.47
N MET A 37 -2.34 11.15 29.37
CA MET A 37 -1.03 11.18 28.73
C MET A 37 0.08 10.50 29.55
N LYS A 38 -0.07 10.46 30.89
CA LYS A 38 0.99 9.95 31.77
C LYS A 38 0.89 8.46 32.05
N ILE A 39 -0.30 7.90 32.08
CA ILE A 39 -0.55 6.53 32.51
C ILE A 39 -1.32 5.73 31.46
N TYR A 40 -2.51 6.18 31.05
CA TYR A 40 -3.40 5.36 30.24
C TYR A 40 -2.89 5.20 28.81
N GLU A 41 -2.49 6.26 28.15
CA GLU A 41 -1.98 6.23 26.78
C GLU A 41 -0.72 5.36 26.66
N PRO A 42 0.34 5.53 27.47
CA PRO A 42 1.51 4.68 27.40
C PRO A 42 1.21 3.19 27.65
N PHE A 43 0.30 2.91 28.58
CA PHE A 43 -0.11 1.54 28.85
C PHE A 43 -0.87 0.92 27.67
N ILE A 44 -1.85 1.65 27.12
CA ILE A 44 -2.66 1.18 25.98
C ILE A 44 -1.76 1.01 24.75
N ARG A 45 -0.88 1.97 24.48
CA ARG A 45 0.08 1.91 23.39
C ARG A 45 0.98 0.68 23.48
N LYS A 46 1.53 0.43 24.69
CA LYS A 46 2.37 -0.75 24.93
C LYS A 46 1.58 -2.05 24.76
N ALA A 47 0.34 -2.11 25.29
CA ALA A 47 -0.52 -3.27 25.17
C ALA A 47 -0.96 -3.54 23.70
N ALA A 48 -1.11 -2.49 22.91
CA ALA A 48 -1.43 -2.57 21.47
C ALA A 48 -0.20 -2.87 20.59
N GLY A 49 1.02 -2.87 21.16
CA GLY A 49 2.24 -3.08 20.36
C GLY A 49 2.60 -1.94 19.43
N MET A 50 2.07 -0.74 19.65
CA MET A 50 2.25 0.42 18.76
C MET A 50 3.62 1.11 18.87
N GLY A 51 4.50 0.66 19.74
CA GLY A 51 5.82 1.28 19.92
C GLY A 51 5.77 2.70 20.50
N LYS A 52 6.84 3.45 20.30
CA LYS A 52 6.94 4.86 20.70
C LYS A 52 6.83 5.76 19.48
N ALA A 53 6.14 6.89 19.61
CA ALA A 53 6.16 7.91 18.59
C ALA A 53 7.60 8.45 18.42
N PRO A 54 8.04 8.71 17.17
CA PRO A 54 9.33 9.34 16.94
C PRO A 54 9.36 10.74 17.56
N LEU A 55 10.48 11.07 18.24
CA LEU A 55 10.67 12.38 18.89
C LEU A 55 11.38 13.38 17.95
N LEU A 56 12.05 12.86 16.92
CA LEU A 56 12.73 13.68 15.93
C LEU A 56 11.75 13.97 14.78
N PRO A 57 11.86 15.16 14.18
CA PRO A 57 11.11 15.45 12.96
C PRO A 57 11.50 14.48 11.86
N ASP A 58 10.55 14.14 11.02
CA ASP A 58 10.78 13.28 9.86
C ASP A 58 11.78 13.98 8.92
N PRO A 59 12.95 13.37 8.63
CA PRO A 59 13.92 13.95 7.73
C PRO A 59 13.52 13.84 6.26
N ASP A 60 12.50 13.02 5.97
CA ASP A 60 12.07 12.76 4.61
C ASP A 60 11.27 13.94 4.05
N ARG A 61 11.45 14.16 2.77
CA ARG A 61 10.70 15.16 2.02
C ARG A 61 9.69 14.42 1.14
N TYR A 62 8.41 14.76 1.29
CA TYR A 62 7.34 14.19 0.51
C TYR A 62 6.89 15.14 -0.59
N GLU A 63 6.70 14.59 -1.79
CA GLU A 63 6.02 15.28 -2.89
C GLU A 63 4.64 14.68 -3.06
N HIS A 64 3.66 15.55 -3.30
CA HIS A 64 2.28 15.18 -3.52
C HIS A 64 1.95 15.37 -4.99
N ASN A 65 1.64 14.27 -5.68
CA ASN A 65 1.27 14.28 -7.07
C ASN A 65 -0.18 13.83 -7.24
N TYR A 66 -0.88 14.45 -8.17
CA TYR A 66 -2.25 14.07 -8.53
C TYR A 66 -2.25 13.51 -9.95
N GLU A 67 -2.76 12.32 -10.09
CA GLU A 67 -2.84 11.61 -11.36
C GLU A 67 -4.27 11.16 -11.61
N HIS A 68 -4.62 10.99 -12.89
CA HIS A 68 -5.95 10.52 -13.29
C HIS A 68 -5.81 9.34 -14.24
N CYS A 69 -6.57 8.29 -13.99
CA CYS A 69 -6.64 7.13 -14.87
C CYS A 69 -8.07 6.59 -14.94
N ASP A 70 -8.34 5.84 -15.98
CA ASP A 70 -9.61 5.13 -16.15
C ASP A 70 -9.54 3.75 -15.47
N VAL A 71 -8.33 3.17 -15.42
CA VAL A 71 -8.07 1.87 -14.78
C VAL A 71 -6.77 1.95 -13.98
N LEU A 72 -6.86 1.70 -12.69
CA LEU A 72 -5.71 1.46 -11.82
C LEU A 72 -5.56 -0.04 -11.61
N VAL A 73 -4.42 -0.59 -11.99
CA VAL A 73 -4.07 -2.00 -11.75
C VAL A 73 -3.06 -2.06 -10.63
N VAL A 74 -3.39 -2.77 -9.55
CA VAL A 74 -2.52 -2.94 -8.39
C VAL A 74 -1.91 -4.33 -8.39
N GLY A 75 -0.60 -4.38 -8.57
CA GLY A 75 0.17 -5.61 -8.71
C GLY A 75 0.38 -6.02 -10.17
N SER A 76 1.60 -6.43 -10.48
CA SER A 76 2.03 -6.79 -11.84
C SER A 76 2.24 -8.29 -12.03
N GLY A 77 1.52 -9.12 -11.29
CA GLY A 77 1.45 -10.56 -11.57
C GLY A 77 0.78 -10.87 -12.92
N PRO A 78 0.61 -12.14 -13.26
CA PRO A 78 0.06 -12.52 -14.56
C PRO A 78 -1.30 -11.87 -14.84
N SER A 79 -2.19 -11.86 -13.87
CA SER A 79 -3.52 -11.24 -14.02
C SER A 79 -3.44 -9.73 -14.18
N GLY A 80 -2.57 -9.07 -13.39
CA GLY A 80 -2.39 -7.62 -13.48
C GLY A 80 -1.81 -7.18 -14.81
N LEU A 81 -0.78 -7.86 -15.30
CA LEU A 81 -0.20 -7.60 -16.62
C LEU A 81 -1.20 -7.81 -17.76
N ALA A 82 -1.96 -8.90 -17.71
CA ALA A 82 -3.00 -9.19 -18.71
C ALA A 82 -4.11 -8.13 -18.70
N SER A 83 -4.59 -7.75 -17.50
CA SER A 83 -5.63 -6.73 -17.34
C SER A 83 -5.17 -5.35 -17.81
N ALA A 84 -3.95 -4.95 -17.43
CA ALA A 84 -3.37 -3.68 -17.86
C ALA A 84 -3.25 -3.62 -19.38
N LEU A 85 -2.74 -4.70 -20.01
CA LEU A 85 -2.60 -4.77 -21.46
C LEU A 85 -3.95 -4.73 -22.18
N ALA A 86 -4.95 -5.46 -21.69
CA ALA A 86 -6.29 -5.45 -22.26
C ALA A 86 -6.94 -4.07 -22.14
N ALA A 87 -6.87 -3.43 -21.01
CA ALA A 87 -7.42 -2.08 -20.82
C ALA A 87 -6.71 -1.05 -21.71
N ALA A 88 -5.39 -1.09 -21.76
CA ALA A 88 -4.60 -0.16 -22.56
C ALA A 88 -4.86 -0.31 -24.08
N LYS A 89 -4.99 -1.53 -24.59
CA LYS A 89 -5.35 -1.80 -25.99
C LYS A 89 -6.73 -1.29 -26.36
N ASN A 90 -7.64 -1.18 -25.39
CA ASN A 90 -8.97 -0.60 -25.60
C ASN A 90 -9.01 0.92 -25.37
N GLY A 91 -7.86 1.57 -25.26
CA GLY A 91 -7.74 3.02 -25.19
C GLY A 91 -7.88 3.63 -23.80
N ALA A 92 -8.07 2.83 -22.75
CA ALA A 92 -8.14 3.32 -21.38
C ALA A 92 -6.78 3.89 -20.94
N ARG A 93 -6.82 4.96 -20.13
CA ARG A 93 -5.64 5.45 -19.41
C ARG A 93 -5.37 4.52 -18.23
N VAL A 94 -4.24 3.84 -18.27
CA VAL A 94 -3.90 2.80 -17.30
C VAL A 94 -2.73 3.23 -16.44
N ILE A 95 -2.87 3.07 -15.12
CA ILE A 95 -1.74 3.10 -14.18
C ILE A 95 -1.55 1.69 -13.66
N LEU A 96 -0.36 1.12 -13.85
CA LEU A 96 0.04 -0.15 -13.26
C LEU A 96 1.03 0.12 -12.12
N ALA A 97 0.58 -0.13 -10.89
CA ALA A 97 1.38 0.04 -9.68
C ALA A 97 1.89 -1.32 -9.17
N GLU A 98 3.19 -1.40 -8.88
CA GLU A 98 3.86 -2.58 -8.35
C GLU A 98 4.73 -2.20 -7.15
N ASP A 99 4.55 -2.90 -6.03
CA ASP A 99 5.31 -2.63 -4.80
C ASP A 99 6.78 -3.11 -4.87
N LYS A 100 7.06 -4.04 -5.76
CA LYS A 100 8.39 -4.60 -6.00
C LYS A 100 9.21 -3.75 -6.98
N PRO A 101 10.54 -3.93 -7.00
CA PRO A 101 11.41 -3.24 -7.96
C PRO A 101 11.22 -3.71 -9.41
N ASN A 102 10.65 -4.90 -9.62
CA ASN A 102 10.46 -5.49 -10.94
C ASN A 102 9.00 -5.88 -11.13
N PHE A 103 8.49 -5.65 -12.33
CA PHE A 103 7.19 -6.16 -12.75
C PHE A 103 7.27 -7.65 -13.08
N GLY A 104 6.18 -8.38 -12.90
CA GLY A 104 6.04 -9.79 -13.26
C GLY A 104 5.52 -10.67 -12.13
N GLY A 105 5.63 -10.22 -10.87
CA GLY A 105 5.15 -10.99 -9.71
C GLY A 105 5.74 -12.40 -9.67
N SER A 106 4.89 -13.42 -9.49
CA SER A 106 5.28 -14.83 -9.43
C SER A 106 5.88 -15.36 -10.74
N LEU A 107 5.61 -14.74 -11.88
CA LEU A 107 6.21 -15.11 -13.17
C LEU A 107 7.75 -14.98 -13.20
N LEU A 108 8.32 -14.23 -12.25
CA LEU A 108 9.77 -14.07 -12.16
C LEU A 108 10.46 -15.24 -11.45
N THR A 109 9.72 -15.98 -10.64
CA THR A 109 10.26 -17.05 -9.77
C THR A 109 9.73 -18.42 -10.15
N ASP A 110 8.49 -18.50 -10.60
CA ASP A 110 7.81 -19.75 -10.86
C ASP A 110 8.11 -20.24 -12.29
N GLU A 111 8.34 -21.54 -12.43
CA GLU A 111 8.53 -22.18 -13.72
C GLU A 111 7.17 -22.47 -14.37
N VAL A 112 6.51 -21.43 -14.85
CA VAL A 112 5.23 -21.52 -15.54
C VAL A 112 5.38 -21.20 -17.02
N THR A 113 4.51 -21.77 -17.84
CA THR A 113 4.43 -21.53 -19.29
C THR A 113 3.10 -20.86 -19.61
N ILE A 114 3.13 -19.78 -20.39
CA ILE A 114 1.95 -19.08 -20.89
C ILE A 114 1.98 -19.15 -22.42
N GLY A 115 1.05 -19.90 -22.98
CA GLY A 115 1.12 -20.26 -24.40
C GLY A 115 2.37 -21.07 -24.72
N ASN A 116 3.22 -20.54 -25.59
CA ASN A 116 4.48 -21.18 -26.00
C ASN A 116 5.72 -20.51 -25.39
N MET A 117 5.55 -19.61 -24.42
CA MET A 117 6.61 -18.81 -23.82
C MET A 117 6.76 -19.14 -22.35
N SER A 118 7.97 -19.00 -21.80
CA SER A 118 8.14 -19.01 -20.35
C SER A 118 7.43 -17.81 -19.70
N GLY A 119 7.01 -17.95 -18.45
CA GLY A 119 6.35 -16.85 -17.72
C GLY A 119 7.19 -15.58 -17.69
N LYS A 120 8.52 -15.69 -17.57
CA LYS A 120 9.46 -14.56 -17.62
C LYS A 120 9.47 -13.85 -18.97
N GLU A 121 9.51 -14.61 -20.05
CA GLU A 121 9.50 -14.06 -21.41
C GLU A 121 8.18 -13.38 -21.70
N TRP A 122 7.06 -14.01 -21.36
CA TRP A 122 5.74 -13.42 -21.50
C TRP A 122 5.60 -12.11 -20.70
N ALA A 123 6.07 -12.08 -19.45
CA ALA A 123 6.04 -10.87 -18.63
C ALA A 123 6.90 -9.76 -19.25
N SER A 124 8.11 -10.09 -19.71
CA SER A 124 9.02 -9.13 -20.37
C SER A 124 8.42 -8.54 -21.64
N ASP A 125 7.83 -9.38 -22.48
CA ASP A 125 7.15 -8.96 -23.70
C ASP A 125 5.94 -8.05 -23.39
N THR A 126 5.10 -8.46 -22.46
CA THR A 126 3.92 -7.69 -22.02
C THR A 126 4.32 -6.33 -21.45
N ILE A 127 5.36 -6.27 -20.63
CA ILE A 127 5.87 -5.02 -20.07
C ILE A 127 6.44 -4.13 -21.17
N SER A 128 7.10 -4.69 -22.17
CA SER A 128 7.62 -3.95 -23.31
C SER A 128 6.50 -3.35 -24.16
N GLN A 129 5.43 -4.10 -24.38
CA GLN A 129 4.23 -3.59 -25.03
C GLN A 129 3.61 -2.44 -24.25
N LEU A 130 3.39 -2.61 -22.93
CA LEU A 130 2.82 -1.58 -22.06
C LEU A 130 3.66 -0.30 -22.05
N LYS A 131 4.99 -0.42 -22.02
CA LYS A 131 5.90 0.74 -22.08
C LYS A 131 5.81 1.53 -23.38
N SER A 132 5.47 0.89 -24.48
CA SER A 132 5.32 1.54 -25.78
C SER A 132 4.00 2.30 -25.93
N MET A 133 3.05 2.09 -25.04
CA MET A 133 1.71 2.70 -25.11
C MET A 133 1.69 4.05 -24.39
N PRO A 134 1.29 5.15 -25.06
CA PRO A 134 1.30 6.50 -24.47
C PRO A 134 0.22 6.69 -23.39
N ASN A 135 -0.79 5.83 -23.35
CA ASN A 135 -1.87 5.84 -22.35
C ASN A 135 -1.58 4.98 -21.12
N VAL A 136 -0.33 4.52 -20.93
CA VAL A 136 0.07 3.67 -19.81
C VAL A 136 1.16 4.32 -18.98
N ILE A 137 0.95 4.36 -17.68
CA ILE A 137 1.94 4.76 -16.68
C ILE A 137 2.33 3.53 -15.86
N LEU A 138 3.62 3.22 -15.84
CA LEU A 138 4.18 2.10 -15.06
C LEU A 138 4.90 2.64 -13.83
N LYS A 139 4.41 2.29 -12.64
CA LYS A 139 4.98 2.69 -11.36
C LYS A 139 5.52 1.49 -10.61
N LYS A 140 6.84 1.43 -10.45
CA LYS A 140 7.54 0.45 -9.64
C LYS A 140 7.71 0.95 -8.22
N ARG A 141 7.94 0.05 -7.26
CA ARG A 141 8.14 0.39 -5.84
C ARG A 141 7.02 1.27 -5.30
N SER A 142 5.82 1.09 -5.85
CA SER A 142 4.64 1.90 -5.58
C SER A 142 3.60 1.06 -4.87
N GLN A 143 3.39 1.39 -3.61
CA GLN A 143 2.44 0.70 -2.75
C GLN A 143 1.14 1.49 -2.68
N VAL A 144 0.05 0.88 -3.13
CA VAL A 144 -1.30 1.41 -2.93
C VAL A 144 -1.75 1.01 -1.52
N PHE A 145 -2.12 1.99 -0.70
CA PHE A 145 -2.48 1.76 0.70
C PHE A 145 -3.83 2.32 1.11
N GLY A 146 -4.49 3.09 0.25
CA GLY A 146 -5.79 3.67 0.57
C GLY A 146 -6.70 3.76 -0.64
N TYR A 147 -7.99 3.48 -0.41
CA TYR A 147 -9.08 3.70 -1.34
C TYR A 147 -10.19 4.43 -0.58
N TYR A 148 -10.58 5.58 -1.10
CA TYR A 148 -11.46 6.53 -0.42
C TYR A 148 -12.67 6.87 -1.29
N ASP A 149 -13.57 7.68 -0.75
CA ASP A 149 -14.75 8.15 -1.46
C ASP A 149 -14.38 8.83 -2.79
N HIS A 150 -15.30 8.81 -3.73
CA HIS A 150 -15.13 9.37 -5.09
C HIS A 150 -14.01 8.71 -5.89
N ASN A 151 -13.77 7.41 -5.64
CA ASN A 151 -12.73 6.62 -6.30
C ASN A 151 -11.31 7.22 -6.17
N MET A 152 -11.06 7.93 -5.09
CA MET A 152 -9.72 8.41 -4.80
C MET A 152 -8.88 7.27 -4.23
N THR A 153 -7.74 7.03 -4.86
CA THR A 153 -6.76 6.04 -4.41
C THR A 153 -5.46 6.74 -4.04
N VAL A 154 -4.84 6.29 -2.97
CA VAL A 154 -3.57 6.85 -2.53
C VAL A 154 -2.47 5.79 -2.60
N MET A 155 -1.34 6.16 -3.18
CA MET A 155 -0.15 5.31 -3.26
C MET A 155 1.11 6.08 -2.84
N ILE A 156 2.08 5.36 -2.32
CA ILE A 156 3.43 5.85 -2.04
C ILE A 156 4.38 5.22 -3.04
N GLU A 157 5.13 6.04 -3.75
CA GLU A 157 6.23 5.61 -4.61
C GLU A 157 7.56 5.79 -3.88
N ARG A 158 8.33 4.71 -3.72
CA ARG A 158 9.64 4.73 -3.05
C ARG A 158 10.75 4.97 -4.05
N VAL A 159 11.15 6.22 -4.20
CA VAL A 159 12.19 6.61 -5.19
C VAL A 159 13.60 6.68 -4.61
N SER A 160 13.73 6.73 -3.27
CA SER A 160 15.03 6.90 -2.60
C SER A 160 15.50 5.69 -1.80
N ASP A 161 14.62 4.79 -1.40
CA ASP A 161 14.91 3.68 -0.48
C ASP A 161 15.96 2.68 -0.99
N HIS A 162 16.20 2.65 -2.30
CA HIS A 162 17.14 1.75 -2.97
C HIS A 162 18.46 2.43 -3.36
N ILE A 163 18.61 3.70 -3.00
CA ILE A 163 19.81 4.49 -3.28
C ILE A 163 20.64 4.51 -2.01
N GLU A 164 21.89 4.05 -2.07
CA GLU A 164 22.79 3.99 -0.89
C GLU A 164 23.03 5.37 -0.25
N ASN A 165 23.16 6.42 -1.06
CA ASN A 165 23.33 7.79 -0.60
C ASN A 165 22.32 8.71 -1.31
N PRO A 166 21.04 8.71 -0.90
CA PRO A 166 20.05 9.60 -1.50
C PRO A 166 20.41 11.05 -1.20
N SER A 167 20.27 11.91 -2.19
CA SER A 167 20.41 13.35 -1.98
C SER A 167 19.41 13.82 -0.91
N LYS A 168 19.81 14.75 -0.07
CA LYS A 168 18.93 15.42 0.91
C LYS A 168 17.66 16.01 0.27
N TYR A 169 17.70 16.23 -1.03
CA TYR A 169 16.60 16.78 -1.81
C TYR A 169 15.81 15.74 -2.60
N THR A 170 16.18 14.44 -2.50
CA THR A 170 15.41 13.39 -3.18
C THR A 170 14.08 13.21 -2.47
N PRO A 171 12.94 13.52 -3.12
CA PRO A 171 11.64 13.43 -2.49
C PRO A 171 11.19 11.97 -2.37
N ARG A 172 10.26 11.72 -1.44
CA ARG A 172 9.40 10.54 -1.44
C ARG A 172 8.04 10.95 -1.99
N PRO A 173 7.72 10.69 -3.26
CA PRO A 173 6.43 11.09 -3.81
C PRO A 173 5.29 10.27 -3.21
N VAL A 174 4.25 10.98 -2.81
CA VAL A 174 2.94 10.44 -2.49
C VAL A 174 2.01 10.81 -3.63
N SER A 175 1.53 9.82 -4.36
CA SER A 175 0.64 10.05 -5.48
C SER A 175 -0.81 9.82 -5.07
N TYR A 176 -1.66 10.79 -5.39
CA TYR A 176 -3.11 10.70 -5.28
C TYR A 176 -3.68 10.44 -6.67
N THR A 177 -4.37 9.32 -6.83
CA THR A 177 -4.96 8.94 -8.12
C THR A 177 -6.46 9.00 -8.04
N HIS A 178 -7.09 9.76 -8.93
CA HIS A 178 -8.53 9.72 -9.14
C HIS A 178 -8.85 8.75 -10.26
N LEU A 179 -9.64 7.73 -9.94
CA LEU A 179 -10.28 6.89 -10.95
C LEU A 179 -11.50 7.65 -11.48
N THR A 180 -11.44 8.08 -12.73
CA THR A 180 -12.62 8.62 -13.39
C THR A 180 -13.48 7.45 -13.83
N LEU A 181 -14.61 7.23 -13.15
CA LEU A 181 -15.63 6.35 -13.69
C LEU A 181 -16.20 6.97 -14.97
N PRO A 182 -16.44 6.18 -16.02
CA PRO A 182 -17.20 6.66 -17.17
C PRO A 182 -18.56 7.14 -16.66
N THR A 183 -18.89 8.38 -16.96
CA THR A 183 -20.25 8.90 -16.75
C THR A 183 -21.16 8.07 -17.67
N ILE A 184 -22.04 7.30 -17.08
CA ILE A 184 -23.10 6.61 -17.84
C ILE A 184 -24.11 7.73 -18.18
N GLU A 185 -24.07 8.22 -19.41
CA GLU A 185 -25.15 9.02 -20.00
C GLU A 185 -26.31 8.14 -20.42
#